data_5b075af1f24a2d60f6cd8234cb050a11
#
_entry.id   5b075af1f24a2d60f6cd8234cb050a11
#
_cell.length_a   1.000
_cell.length_b   1.000
_cell.length_c   1.000
_cell.angle_alpha   90.00
_cell.angle_beta   90.00
_cell.angle_gamma   90.00
#
_symmetry.space_group_name_H-M   'P 1'
#
loop_
_entity.id
_entity.type
_entity.pdbx_description
1 polymer ?
#
loop_
_entity_poly.entity_id
_entity_poly.type
_entity_poly.pdbx_seq_one_letter_code
_entity_poly.pdbx_strand_id
1 'polypeptide(L)'
;MSDGVLIVIEGIDGAGKTSVAKEVVSKLNGLGVKTVYTYEPYTPFIVEVMSKYWDELDPIMQTLLMTADRYYHVRKVIAPYIQQGFTVVSDRYYYSTLAYQGAQGVDINWILTLNNFVIKPTIAIYLDVEPIVGLSRKKSSTTRIKQLESDLELVSKARDIYLNLVTRGELLLVNAMADFKVVVDEVLKVILKYLHKPTTL
;
A
#
# COMPACT_ATOMS: atom_id res chain seq x y z
N MET A 1 -19.49 9.79 -18.45
CA MET A 1 -18.48 8.73 -18.27
C MET A 1 -18.33 8.60 -16.76
N SER A 2 -18.41 7.40 -16.19
CA SER A 2 -18.15 7.23 -14.76
C SER A 2 -16.68 7.58 -14.49
N ASP A 3 -16.44 8.39 -13.44
CA ASP A 3 -15.09 8.66 -12.99
C ASP A 3 -14.41 7.33 -12.60
N GLY A 4 -13.12 7.21 -12.91
CA GLY A 4 -12.34 6.05 -12.49
C GLY A 4 -12.20 5.99 -10.97
N VAL A 5 -11.72 4.88 -10.44
CA VAL A 5 -11.58 4.67 -9.00
C VAL A 5 -10.14 4.31 -8.62
N LEU A 6 -9.74 4.69 -7.40
CA LEU A 6 -8.47 4.29 -6.81
C LEU A 6 -8.72 3.17 -5.78
N ILE A 7 -8.06 2.05 -5.99
CA ILE A 7 -7.99 0.92 -5.07
C ILE A 7 -6.55 0.83 -4.57
N VAL A 8 -6.38 0.70 -3.26
CA VAL A 8 -5.06 0.60 -2.63
C VAL A 8 -4.93 -0.73 -1.92
N ILE A 9 -3.80 -1.40 -2.12
CA ILE A 9 -3.44 -2.64 -1.43
C ILE A 9 -2.25 -2.37 -0.54
N GLU A 10 -2.46 -2.50 0.76
CA GLU A 10 -1.52 -2.23 1.83
C GLU A 10 -1.14 -3.49 2.61
N GLY A 11 -0.10 -3.38 3.39
CA GLY A 11 0.37 -4.46 4.26
C GLY A 11 1.85 -4.34 4.55
N ILE A 12 2.30 -5.06 5.55
CA ILE A 12 3.72 -5.13 5.88
C ILE A 12 4.51 -5.85 4.76
N ASP A 13 5.84 -5.76 4.81
CA ASP A 13 6.70 -6.47 3.87
C ASP A 13 6.46 -7.99 3.96
N GLY A 14 6.43 -8.66 2.82
CA GLY A 14 6.12 -10.09 2.73
C GLY A 14 4.62 -10.45 2.79
N ALA A 15 3.71 -9.48 2.94
CA ALA A 15 2.26 -9.73 2.92
C ALA A 15 1.70 -10.16 1.55
N GLY A 16 2.52 -10.09 0.48
CA GLY A 16 2.11 -10.52 -0.86
C GLY A 16 1.42 -9.45 -1.71
N LYS A 17 1.45 -8.18 -1.29
CA LYS A 17 0.79 -7.04 -1.95
C LYS A 17 0.97 -7.02 -3.46
N THR A 18 2.21 -7.07 -3.92
CA THR A 18 2.55 -6.99 -5.36
C THR A 18 1.92 -8.12 -6.18
N SER A 19 2.00 -9.34 -5.66
CA SER A 19 1.44 -10.52 -6.33
C SER A 19 -0.09 -10.45 -6.37
N VAL A 20 -0.71 -10.09 -5.23
CA VAL A 20 -2.17 -9.92 -5.13
C VAL A 20 -2.65 -8.79 -6.04
N ALA A 21 -2.00 -7.61 -6.01
CA ALA A 21 -2.37 -6.48 -6.84
C ALA A 21 -2.34 -6.80 -8.33
N LYS A 22 -1.26 -7.45 -8.80
CA LYS A 22 -1.11 -7.85 -10.22
C LYS A 22 -2.18 -8.87 -10.63
N GLU A 23 -2.45 -9.87 -9.80
CA GLU A 23 -3.47 -10.87 -10.08
C GLU A 23 -4.87 -10.26 -10.09
N VAL A 24 -5.17 -9.37 -9.15
CA VAL A 24 -6.43 -8.61 -9.12
C VAL A 24 -6.62 -7.79 -10.39
N VAL A 25 -5.59 -7.07 -10.84
CA VAL A 25 -5.63 -6.31 -12.10
C VAL A 25 -5.91 -7.23 -13.28
N SER A 26 -5.25 -8.39 -13.36
CA SER A 26 -5.47 -9.39 -14.41
C SER A 26 -6.93 -9.86 -14.44
N LYS A 27 -7.48 -10.23 -13.26
CA LYS A 27 -8.86 -10.71 -13.14
C LYS A 27 -9.90 -9.62 -13.44
N LEU A 28 -9.69 -8.38 -12.98
CA LEU A 28 -10.59 -7.26 -13.28
C LEU A 28 -10.62 -6.94 -14.78
N ASN A 29 -9.45 -6.94 -15.45
CA ASN A 29 -9.38 -6.78 -16.91
C ASN A 29 -10.09 -7.94 -17.64
N GLY A 30 -9.95 -9.18 -17.16
CA GLY A 30 -10.69 -10.33 -17.68
C GLY A 30 -12.21 -10.22 -17.54
N LEU A 31 -12.68 -9.45 -16.57
CA LEU A 31 -14.10 -9.12 -16.38
C LEU A 31 -14.56 -7.87 -17.18
N GLY A 32 -13.69 -7.29 -18.00
CA GLY A 32 -13.99 -6.10 -18.80
C GLY A 32 -13.86 -4.77 -18.06
N VAL A 33 -13.37 -4.76 -16.81
CA VAL A 33 -13.09 -3.54 -16.05
C VAL A 33 -11.73 -2.99 -16.48
N LYS A 34 -11.69 -1.80 -17.08
CA LYS A 34 -10.43 -1.13 -17.49
C LYS A 34 -9.58 -0.87 -16.25
N THR A 35 -8.54 -1.66 -16.02
CA THR A 35 -7.74 -1.61 -14.79
C THR A 35 -6.26 -1.49 -15.10
N VAL A 36 -5.55 -0.65 -14.33
CA VAL A 36 -4.09 -0.50 -14.39
C VAL A 36 -3.47 -0.77 -13.02
N TYR A 37 -2.27 -1.36 -13.03
CA TYR A 37 -1.42 -1.56 -11.86
C TYR A 37 -0.44 -0.41 -11.74
N THR A 38 -0.23 0.05 -10.51
CA THR A 38 0.86 0.95 -10.15
C THR A 38 1.36 0.64 -8.73
N TYR A 39 2.43 1.31 -8.28
CA TYR A 39 3.05 1.03 -6.97
C TYR A 39 3.82 2.22 -6.44
N GLU A 40 4.10 2.24 -5.16
CA GLU A 40 4.98 3.20 -4.49
C GLU A 40 6.12 2.48 -3.75
N PRO A 41 7.33 3.06 -3.71
CA PRO A 41 7.74 4.31 -4.36
C PRO A 41 7.85 4.13 -5.89
N TYR A 42 7.39 5.16 -6.62
CA TYR A 42 7.23 5.10 -8.09
C TYR A 42 8.37 5.78 -8.87
N THR A 43 8.90 6.88 -8.33
CA THR A 43 9.77 7.80 -9.06
C THR A 43 11.21 7.30 -9.08
N PRO A 44 11.81 6.97 -10.26
CA PRO A 44 13.12 6.31 -10.31
C PRO A 44 14.23 7.04 -9.56
N PHE A 45 14.33 8.36 -9.67
CA PHE A 45 15.38 9.14 -8.99
C PHE A 45 15.18 9.19 -7.47
N ILE A 46 13.93 9.15 -6.95
CA ILE A 46 13.67 9.07 -5.52
C ILE A 46 14.01 7.65 -5.02
N VAL A 47 13.62 6.62 -5.76
CA VAL A 47 13.99 5.23 -5.47
C VAL A 47 15.51 5.06 -5.41
N GLU A 48 16.24 5.67 -6.36
CA GLU A 48 17.71 5.64 -6.38
C GLU A 48 18.30 6.29 -5.11
N VAL A 49 17.87 7.49 -4.75
CA VAL A 49 18.30 8.16 -3.52
C VAL A 49 18.02 7.31 -2.30
N MET A 50 16.80 6.79 -2.17
CA MET A 50 16.41 5.97 -1.05
C MET A 50 17.20 4.67 -0.97
N SER A 51 17.45 3.98 -2.10
CA SER A 51 18.21 2.73 -2.10
C SER A 51 19.69 2.92 -1.75
N LYS A 52 20.27 4.06 -2.15
CA LYS A 52 21.69 4.36 -1.93
C LYS A 52 21.99 4.89 -0.53
N TYR A 53 21.09 5.67 0.03
CA TYR A 53 21.33 6.43 1.26
C TYR A 53 20.36 6.04 2.40
N TRP A 54 19.67 4.91 2.30
CA TRP A 54 18.64 4.51 3.27
C TRP A 54 19.10 4.56 4.72
N ASP A 55 20.30 4.07 5.00
CA ASP A 55 20.87 4.01 6.35
C ASP A 55 21.28 5.40 6.89
N GLU A 56 21.39 6.41 6.02
CA GLU A 56 21.68 7.79 6.38
C GLU A 56 20.42 8.65 6.53
N LEU A 57 19.29 8.16 6.03
CA LEU A 57 18.01 8.87 6.06
C LEU A 57 17.29 8.62 7.38
N ASP A 58 17.12 9.68 8.17
CA ASP A 58 16.26 9.62 9.35
C ASP A 58 14.76 9.45 8.95
N PRO A 59 13.88 9.10 9.90
CA PRO A 59 12.47 8.88 9.60
C PRO A 59 11.74 10.12 9.02
N ILE A 60 12.21 11.35 9.35
CA ILE A 60 11.64 12.59 8.79
C ILE A 60 12.02 12.71 7.32
N MET A 61 13.30 12.51 6.96
CA MET A 61 13.75 12.54 5.57
C MET A 61 13.09 11.44 4.74
N GLN A 62 12.95 10.23 5.28
CA GLN A 62 12.19 9.15 4.63
C GLN A 62 10.74 9.59 4.34
N THR A 63 10.07 10.20 5.33
CA THR A 63 8.70 10.72 5.17
C THR A 63 8.60 11.75 4.05
N LEU A 64 9.53 12.69 4.00
CA LEU A 64 9.54 13.75 2.98
C LEU A 64 9.78 13.17 1.57
N LEU A 65 10.73 12.24 1.42
CA LEU A 65 11.00 11.56 0.15
C LEU A 65 9.81 10.74 -0.33
N MET A 66 9.19 9.96 0.56
CA MET A 66 7.99 9.19 0.23
C MET A 66 6.81 10.10 -0.15
N THR A 67 6.68 11.25 0.50
CA THR A 67 5.63 12.23 0.19
C THR A 67 5.89 12.89 -1.18
N ALA A 68 7.14 13.24 -1.47
CA ALA A 68 7.52 13.80 -2.77
C ALA A 68 7.31 12.80 -3.92
N ASP A 69 7.67 11.53 -3.71
CA ASP A 69 7.40 10.44 -4.65
C ASP A 69 5.90 10.34 -4.94
N ARG A 70 5.08 10.30 -3.90
CA ARG A 70 3.62 10.20 -4.00
C ARG A 70 3.01 11.40 -4.70
N TYR A 71 3.49 12.61 -4.43
CA TYR A 71 3.03 13.81 -5.12
C TYR A 71 3.23 13.69 -6.63
N TYR A 72 4.42 13.26 -7.06
CA TYR A 72 4.71 13.02 -8.47
C TYR A 72 3.82 11.91 -9.04
N HIS A 73 3.72 10.77 -8.35
CA HIS A 73 2.95 9.60 -8.75
C HIS A 73 1.46 9.92 -8.91
N VAL A 74 0.86 10.61 -7.94
CA VAL A 74 -0.55 11.05 -8.03
C VAL A 74 -0.79 11.91 -9.27
N ARG A 75 0.07 12.90 -9.51
CA ARG A 75 -0.12 13.86 -10.61
C ARG A 75 0.18 13.28 -11.98
N LYS A 76 1.14 12.38 -12.09
CA LYS A 76 1.62 11.87 -13.39
C LYS A 76 0.98 10.55 -13.80
N VAL A 77 0.45 9.80 -12.86
CA VAL A 77 -0.08 8.46 -13.10
C VAL A 77 -1.51 8.30 -12.60
N ILE A 78 -1.73 8.43 -11.29
CA ILE A 78 -3.02 8.06 -10.69
C ILE A 78 -4.14 8.97 -11.21
N ALA A 79 -3.99 10.29 -11.10
CA ALA A 79 -5.02 11.24 -11.52
C ALA A 79 -5.36 11.15 -13.02
N PRO A 80 -4.38 11.08 -13.95
CA PRO A 80 -4.67 10.91 -15.37
C PRO A 80 -5.44 9.64 -15.71
N TYR A 81 -5.12 8.50 -15.09
CA TYR A 81 -5.87 7.26 -15.33
C TYR A 81 -7.29 7.32 -14.78
N ILE A 82 -7.49 7.87 -13.58
CA ILE A 82 -8.82 8.06 -12.99
C ILE A 82 -9.67 8.97 -13.89
N GLN A 83 -9.13 10.08 -14.38
CA GLN A 83 -9.83 10.99 -15.30
C GLN A 83 -10.23 10.32 -16.63
N GLN A 84 -9.49 9.29 -17.05
CA GLN A 84 -9.81 8.48 -18.22
C GLN A 84 -10.80 7.32 -17.92
N GLY A 85 -11.31 7.23 -16.69
CA GLY A 85 -12.27 6.20 -16.28
C GLY A 85 -11.65 4.84 -15.95
N PHE A 86 -10.34 4.77 -15.69
CA PHE A 86 -9.69 3.53 -15.28
C PHE A 86 -9.86 3.25 -13.78
N THR A 87 -9.95 1.99 -13.44
CA THR A 87 -9.67 1.51 -12.10
C THR A 87 -8.15 1.44 -11.91
N VAL A 88 -7.62 2.23 -10.98
CA VAL A 88 -6.20 2.21 -10.63
C VAL A 88 -6.01 1.35 -9.38
N VAL A 89 -5.18 0.31 -9.45
CA VAL A 89 -4.78 -0.51 -8.31
C VAL A 89 -3.35 -0.16 -7.94
N SER A 90 -3.18 0.47 -6.77
CA SER A 90 -1.87 0.85 -6.22
C SER A 90 -1.40 -0.15 -5.16
N ASP A 91 -0.22 -0.70 -5.37
CA ASP A 91 0.54 -1.44 -4.36
C ASP A 91 1.27 -0.42 -3.49
N ARG A 92 0.78 -0.19 -2.29
CA ARG A 92 1.12 0.87 -1.34
C ARG A 92 0.56 2.24 -1.71
N TYR A 93 0.41 3.05 -0.67
CA TYR A 93 0.03 4.46 -0.71
C TYR A 93 0.45 5.15 0.59
N TYR A 94 -0.17 6.28 0.95
CA TYR A 94 0.21 7.03 2.15
C TYR A 94 0.03 6.26 3.47
N TYR A 95 -0.78 5.22 3.52
CA TYR A 95 -0.92 4.35 4.68
C TYR A 95 0.38 3.61 5.02
N SER A 96 1.19 3.26 4.01
CA SER A 96 2.54 2.71 4.25
C SER A 96 3.42 3.69 5.01
N THR A 97 3.36 4.99 4.70
CA THR A 97 4.11 6.03 5.41
C THR A 97 3.59 6.21 6.83
N LEU A 98 2.25 6.20 7.03
CA LEU A 98 1.67 6.23 8.38
C LEU A 98 2.16 5.04 9.21
N ALA A 99 2.19 3.83 8.64
CA ALA A 99 2.58 2.63 9.35
C ALA A 99 4.08 2.60 9.67
N TYR A 100 4.94 2.77 8.69
CA TYR A 100 6.38 2.58 8.86
C TYR A 100 7.07 3.78 9.51
N GLN A 101 6.85 5.00 9.05
CA GLN A 101 7.45 6.18 9.65
C GLN A 101 6.77 6.53 10.98
N GLY A 102 5.46 6.27 11.11
CA GLY A 102 4.78 6.36 12.40
C GLY A 102 5.33 5.39 13.44
N ALA A 103 5.63 4.14 13.05
CA ALA A 103 6.31 3.15 13.91
C ALA A 103 7.72 3.59 14.35
N GLN A 104 8.36 4.45 13.57
CA GLN A 104 9.66 5.07 13.88
C GLN A 104 9.52 6.38 14.69
N GLY A 105 8.31 6.76 15.11
CA GLY A 105 8.05 7.90 15.98
C GLY A 105 7.74 9.21 15.26
N VAL A 106 7.53 9.20 13.94
CA VAL A 106 7.07 10.40 13.22
C VAL A 106 5.60 10.67 13.56
N ASP A 107 5.26 11.94 13.83
CA ASP A 107 3.90 12.33 14.16
C ASP A 107 2.91 12.01 13.03
N ILE A 108 1.89 11.22 13.34
CA ILE A 108 0.87 10.77 12.39
C ILE A 108 0.09 11.94 11.79
N ASN A 109 -0.21 12.98 12.59
CA ASN A 109 -0.96 14.13 12.10
C ASN A 109 -0.11 14.96 11.12
N TRP A 110 1.20 15.03 11.37
CA TRP A 110 2.13 15.67 10.44
C TRP A 110 2.21 14.90 9.11
N ILE A 111 2.32 13.57 9.14
CA ILE A 111 2.29 12.73 7.93
C ILE A 111 0.98 12.96 7.15
N LEU A 112 -0.17 12.98 7.84
CA LEU A 112 -1.47 13.23 7.21
C LEU A 112 -1.53 14.63 6.58
N THR A 113 -0.98 15.64 7.25
CA THR A 113 -0.91 17.02 6.75
C THR A 113 -0.08 17.12 5.49
N LEU A 114 1.10 16.49 5.46
CA LEU A 114 1.96 16.44 4.28
C LEU A 114 1.28 15.77 3.08
N ASN A 115 0.40 14.80 3.34
CA ASN A 115 -0.29 14.02 2.33
C ASN A 115 -1.72 14.52 2.04
N ASN A 116 -2.06 15.78 2.36
CA ASN A 116 -3.41 16.33 2.13
C ASN A 116 -3.80 16.46 0.64
N PHE A 117 -2.82 16.41 -0.27
CA PHE A 117 -3.00 16.47 -1.72
C PHE A 117 -3.44 15.14 -2.36
N VAL A 118 -3.43 14.04 -1.62
CA VAL A 118 -3.69 12.71 -2.18
C VAL A 118 -5.14 12.56 -2.63
N ILE A 119 -5.35 11.80 -3.70
CA ILE A 119 -6.67 11.30 -4.06
C ILE A 119 -7.04 10.23 -3.03
N LYS A 120 -8.15 10.44 -2.32
CA LYS A 120 -8.63 9.46 -1.35
C LYS A 120 -9.01 8.16 -2.07
N PRO A 121 -8.52 7.00 -1.61
CA PRO A 121 -8.91 5.73 -2.21
C PRO A 121 -10.42 5.50 -2.07
N THR A 122 -11.03 4.96 -3.12
CA THR A 122 -12.40 4.43 -3.03
C THR A 122 -12.42 3.19 -2.14
N ILE A 123 -11.35 2.39 -2.21
CA ILE A 123 -11.15 1.19 -1.40
C ILE A 123 -9.69 1.13 -1.01
N ALA A 124 -9.42 0.91 0.28
CA ALA A 124 -8.09 0.61 0.77
C ALA A 124 -8.15 -0.72 1.55
N ILE A 125 -7.34 -1.69 1.12
CA ILE A 125 -7.33 -3.07 1.65
C ILE A 125 -6.00 -3.32 2.34
N TYR A 126 -6.07 -3.79 3.57
CA TYR A 126 -4.92 -4.20 4.34
C TYR A 126 -4.79 -5.73 4.33
N LEU A 127 -3.70 -6.23 3.75
CA LEU A 127 -3.32 -7.64 3.78
C LEU A 127 -2.59 -7.94 5.09
N ASP A 128 -3.30 -8.52 6.05
CA ASP A 128 -2.73 -8.84 7.35
C ASP A 128 -1.96 -10.16 7.33
N VAL A 129 -0.72 -10.10 7.81
CA VAL A 129 0.16 -11.27 7.99
C VAL A 129 0.94 -11.08 9.28
N GLU A 130 1.24 -12.20 9.96
CA GLU A 130 2.10 -12.18 11.13
C GLU A 130 3.51 -11.64 10.76
N PRO A 131 4.10 -10.71 11.54
CA PRO A 131 5.38 -10.08 11.24
C PRO A 131 6.49 -11.08 10.94
N ILE A 132 6.59 -12.13 11.73
CA ILE A 132 7.60 -13.18 11.55
C ILE A 132 7.45 -13.92 10.21
N VAL A 133 6.21 -14.12 9.77
CA VAL A 133 5.90 -14.78 8.50
C VAL A 133 6.21 -13.81 7.34
N GLY A 134 5.82 -12.53 7.45
CA GLY A 134 6.15 -11.51 6.47
C GLY A 134 7.65 -11.41 6.25
N LEU A 135 8.42 -11.26 7.31
CA LEU A 135 9.88 -11.20 7.26
C LEU A 135 10.50 -12.48 6.68
N SER A 136 9.98 -13.67 7.01
CA SER A 136 10.48 -14.94 6.46
C SER A 136 10.28 -15.03 4.94
N ARG A 137 9.18 -14.50 4.40
CA ARG A 137 8.89 -14.45 2.97
C ARG A 137 9.78 -13.46 2.21
N LYS A 138 10.31 -12.42 2.89
CA LYS A 138 11.18 -11.40 2.31
C LYS A 138 12.65 -11.84 2.24
N LYS A 139 13.10 -12.84 3.02
CA LYS A 139 14.51 -13.14 3.23
C LYS A 139 15.27 -13.50 1.95
N SER A 140 16.34 -12.74 1.70
CA SER A 140 17.58 -13.23 1.11
C SER A 140 18.49 -13.78 2.24
N SER A 141 19.28 -14.78 1.95
CA SER A 141 19.96 -15.72 2.87
C SER A 141 21.06 -15.16 3.81
N THR A 142 21.15 -13.85 4.07
CA THR A 142 22.30 -13.21 4.74
C THR A 142 21.98 -12.25 5.89
N THR A 143 20.76 -12.25 6.46
CA THR A 143 20.39 -11.32 7.52
C THR A 143 20.97 -11.72 8.88
N ARG A 144 21.69 -10.79 9.55
CA ARG A 144 22.22 -10.98 10.91
C ARG A 144 21.09 -11.01 11.94
N ILE A 145 21.24 -11.80 13.03
CA ILE A 145 20.21 -11.98 14.08
C ILE A 145 19.72 -10.63 14.65
N LYS A 146 20.62 -9.71 15.01
CA LYS A 146 20.28 -8.39 15.55
C LYS A 146 19.45 -7.53 14.59
N GLN A 147 19.72 -7.60 13.29
CA GLN A 147 18.94 -6.90 12.28
C GLN A 147 17.53 -7.49 12.16
N LEU A 148 17.41 -8.82 12.30
CA LEU A 148 16.10 -9.49 12.30
C LEU A 148 15.23 -9.06 13.49
N GLU A 149 15.83 -8.89 14.69
CA GLU A 149 15.10 -8.45 15.89
C GLU A 149 14.61 -7.00 15.74
N SER A 150 15.45 -6.08 15.25
CA SER A 150 15.04 -4.68 15.01
C SER A 150 14.01 -4.56 13.89
N ASP A 151 14.15 -5.35 12.83
CA ASP A 151 13.18 -5.40 11.74
C ASP A 151 11.82 -5.95 12.24
N LEU A 152 11.84 -6.96 13.12
CA LEU A 152 10.63 -7.54 13.71
C LEU A 152 9.91 -6.53 14.60
N GLU A 153 10.62 -5.78 15.44
CA GLU A 153 10.04 -4.74 16.28
C GLU A 153 9.36 -3.64 15.44
N LEU A 154 10.07 -3.13 14.42
CA LEU A 154 9.54 -2.11 13.52
C LEU A 154 8.30 -2.60 12.78
N VAL A 155 8.36 -3.80 12.20
CA VAL A 155 7.26 -4.37 11.42
C VAL A 155 6.06 -4.68 12.31
N SER A 156 6.28 -5.10 13.59
CA SER A 156 5.20 -5.30 14.55
C SER A 156 4.49 -4.00 14.88
N LYS A 157 5.23 -2.92 15.18
CA LYS A 157 4.64 -1.60 15.41
C LYS A 157 3.91 -1.06 14.16
N ALA A 158 4.45 -1.30 12.97
CA ALA A 158 3.77 -0.92 11.73
C ALA A 158 2.45 -1.71 11.54
N ARG A 159 2.43 -3.01 11.86
CA ARG A 159 1.21 -3.81 11.86
C ARG A 159 0.16 -3.26 12.83
N ASP A 160 0.57 -2.86 14.04
CA ASP A 160 -0.36 -2.29 15.04
C ASP A 160 -1.00 -0.99 14.51
N ILE A 161 -0.24 -0.15 13.82
CA ILE A 161 -0.78 1.05 13.18
C ILE A 161 -1.77 0.69 12.07
N TYR A 162 -1.46 -0.29 11.21
CA TYR A 162 -2.41 -0.77 10.21
C TYR A 162 -3.71 -1.30 10.84
N LEU A 163 -3.61 -2.11 11.89
CA LEU A 163 -4.78 -2.63 12.61
C LEU A 163 -5.61 -1.51 13.26
N ASN A 164 -4.96 -0.46 13.75
CA ASN A 164 -5.67 0.73 14.25
C ASN A 164 -6.43 1.43 13.12
N LEU A 165 -5.83 1.59 11.93
CA LEU A 165 -6.51 2.13 10.75
C LEU A 165 -7.71 1.27 10.32
N VAL A 166 -7.60 -0.06 10.42
CA VAL A 166 -8.74 -0.98 10.21
C VAL A 166 -9.85 -0.73 11.23
N THR A 167 -9.50 -0.62 12.51
CA THR A 167 -10.48 -0.36 13.58
C THR A 167 -11.22 0.98 13.37
N ARG A 168 -10.54 1.97 12.80
CA ARG A 168 -11.13 3.27 12.44
C ARG A 168 -11.95 3.24 11.15
N GLY A 169 -12.00 2.10 10.45
CA GLY A 169 -12.73 1.94 9.19
C GLY A 169 -12.04 2.59 7.97
N GLU A 170 -10.76 2.96 8.10
CA GLU A 170 -9.98 3.53 7.00
C GLU A 170 -9.42 2.46 6.05
N LEU A 171 -9.25 1.24 6.55
CA LEU A 171 -8.77 0.07 5.81
C LEU A 171 -9.71 -1.11 5.99
N LEU A 172 -9.85 -1.94 4.96
CA LEU A 172 -10.58 -3.21 5.00
C LEU A 172 -9.57 -4.36 5.17
N LEU A 173 -9.69 -5.13 6.23
CA LEU A 173 -8.77 -6.23 6.52
C LEU A 173 -9.07 -7.46 5.66
N VAL A 174 -8.03 -8.04 5.08
CA VAL A 174 -8.03 -9.37 4.46
C VAL A 174 -6.91 -10.19 5.08
N ASN A 175 -7.22 -11.41 5.53
CA ASN A 175 -6.24 -12.32 6.12
C ASN A 175 -5.31 -12.88 5.04
N ALA A 176 -4.05 -12.42 5.01
CA ALA A 176 -3.04 -12.85 4.06
C ALA A 176 -2.19 -14.06 4.53
N MET A 177 -2.62 -14.72 5.62
CA MET A 177 -2.07 -16.01 6.05
C MET A 177 -2.66 -17.20 5.27
N ALA A 178 -3.80 -17.01 4.60
CA ALA A 178 -4.44 -18.01 3.76
C ALA A 178 -3.64 -18.25 2.45
N ASP A 179 -4.05 -19.30 1.72
CA ASP A 179 -3.50 -19.58 0.40
C ASP A 179 -3.69 -18.40 -0.57
N PHE A 180 -2.71 -18.16 -1.44
CA PHE A 180 -2.69 -17.02 -2.36
C PHE A 180 -4.00 -16.85 -3.15
N LYS A 181 -4.56 -17.97 -3.67
CA LYS A 181 -5.83 -17.93 -4.41
C LYS A 181 -6.99 -17.44 -3.56
N VAL A 182 -7.06 -17.91 -2.31
CA VAL A 182 -8.10 -17.49 -1.36
C VAL A 182 -8.00 -15.99 -1.06
N VAL A 183 -6.78 -15.49 -0.82
CA VAL A 183 -6.54 -14.06 -0.57
C VAL A 183 -6.96 -13.22 -1.78
N VAL A 184 -6.60 -13.63 -3.00
CA VAL A 184 -6.99 -12.93 -4.23
C VAL A 184 -8.50 -12.92 -4.41
N ASP A 185 -9.18 -14.04 -4.19
CA ASP A 185 -10.63 -14.15 -4.34
C ASP A 185 -11.37 -13.29 -3.28
N GLU A 186 -10.85 -13.21 -2.07
CA GLU A 186 -11.38 -12.34 -1.01
C GLU A 186 -11.23 -10.85 -1.35
N VAL A 187 -10.04 -10.45 -1.81
CA VAL A 187 -9.77 -9.08 -2.29
C VAL A 187 -10.70 -8.71 -3.43
N LEU A 188 -10.85 -9.59 -4.43
CA LEU A 188 -11.77 -9.37 -5.56
C LEU A 188 -13.23 -9.23 -5.09
N LYS A 189 -13.68 -10.09 -4.18
CA LYS A 189 -15.04 -10.02 -3.62
C LYS A 189 -15.30 -8.66 -2.96
N VAL A 190 -14.33 -8.15 -2.20
CA VAL A 190 -14.41 -6.81 -1.59
C VAL A 190 -14.51 -5.75 -2.69
N ILE A 191 -13.63 -5.77 -3.68
CA ILE A 191 -13.58 -4.77 -4.76
C ILE A 191 -14.89 -4.77 -5.57
N LEU A 192 -15.34 -5.93 -6.03
CA LEU A 192 -16.55 -6.05 -6.84
C LEU A 192 -17.79 -5.58 -6.11
N LYS A 193 -17.89 -5.81 -4.79
CA LYS A 193 -18.99 -5.27 -3.98
C LYS A 193 -19.06 -3.74 -4.01
N TYR A 194 -17.91 -3.06 -4.10
CA TYR A 194 -17.86 -1.58 -4.19
C TYR A 194 -18.13 -1.07 -5.61
N LEU A 195 -17.56 -1.73 -6.62
CA LEU A 195 -17.74 -1.33 -8.02
C LEU A 195 -19.21 -1.50 -8.51
N HIS A 196 -19.96 -2.44 -7.92
CA HIS A 196 -21.36 -2.69 -8.26
C HIS A 196 -22.36 -1.94 -7.36
N LYS A 197 -21.92 -1.12 -6.39
CA LYS A 197 -22.86 -0.25 -5.67
C LYS A 197 -23.36 0.80 -6.65
N PRO A 198 -24.71 0.91 -6.87
CA PRO A 198 -25.24 2.02 -7.62
C PRO A 198 -24.79 3.30 -6.92
N THR A 199 -24.25 4.23 -7.69
CA THR A 199 -23.95 5.59 -7.22
C THR A 199 -25.27 6.18 -6.74
N THR A 200 -25.54 6.14 -5.45
CA THR A 200 -26.66 6.89 -4.87
C THR A 200 -26.28 8.37 -5.04
N LEU A 201 -26.98 9.02 -5.98
CA LEU A 201 -27.01 10.45 -6.20
C LEU A 201 -27.52 11.16 -4.94
#